data_83e0dfb58f4141e08040eb150cc61945
#
_entry.id   83e0dfb58f4141e08040eb150cc61945
#
_cell.length_a   1.000
_cell.length_b   1.000
_cell.length_c   1.000
_cell.angle_alpha   90.00
_cell.angle_beta   90.00
_cell.angle_gamma   90.00
#
_symmetry.space_group_name_H-M   'P 1'
#
loop_
_entity.id
_entity.type
_entity.pdbx_description
1 polymer ?
#
loop_
_entity_poly.entity_id
_entity_poly.type
_entity_poly.pdbx_seq_one_letter_code
_entity_poly.pdbx_strand_id
1 'polypeptide(L)'
;MKSHYSRFSIVSGLGICVSALALLSVYACGSKRTSSVAQGGDTVRMEYAKHITIVKHDAYTTAELSNPWRKDAVLHRYVLVSRKDSARMASKVSAIDGTVVYTPVGRGVMFSAPHCYLMGELGAADAVSGVCDLNYINLSYLHKAVSEGRVADCGNGMSPSVERIVSVSPDALFVTPFEGVNYGQLANIGVPLVECADYMETSALGRAEWMKFYGMLVGRENEADSLFAVVKRNYADYKDRAMKSALRPRVITERVVSGVWYCPGGESSMGQLLRDAGVDYVFADDKHSGSLSLSPEKVIEKAATADWWLFVNSGAGNLDRNGLLTEYEGYKMIKAYREGHVLECVPSISNPYFEQISFRPDFLLADFISWFHPELHILPSAHYYKLMK
;
A
#
# COMPACT_ATOMS: atom_id res chain seq x y z
N MET A 1 -40.76 -29.43 45.54
CA MET A 1 -41.91 -28.96 46.37
C MET A 1 -42.59 -27.87 45.60
N LYS A 2 -43.72 -28.22 45.03
CA LYS A 2 -45.03 -27.56 44.96
C LYS A 2 -44.99 -26.07 44.61
N SER A 3 -45.41 -25.67 43.35
CA SER A 3 -46.81 -25.54 42.92
C SER A 3 -47.42 -24.19 43.35
N HIS A 4 -47.79 -23.32 42.44
CA HIS A 4 -49.22 -23.19 42.10
C HIS A 4 -49.45 -22.22 40.93
N TYR A 5 -50.29 -22.69 40.03
CA TYR A 5 -51.05 -21.97 38.99
C TYR A 5 -52.04 -20.97 39.57
N SER A 6 -52.32 -19.88 38.83
CA SER A 6 -53.73 -19.44 38.70
C SER A 6 -53.93 -18.65 37.41
N ARG A 7 -54.80 -19.21 36.57
CA ARG A 7 -55.53 -18.57 35.47
C ARG A 7 -56.67 -17.72 36.06
N PHE A 8 -57.04 -16.64 35.41
CA PHE A 8 -58.45 -16.36 35.16
C PHE A 8 -58.68 -15.45 33.95
N SER A 9 -59.75 -15.75 33.26
CA SER A 9 -60.20 -15.38 31.91
C SER A 9 -61.21 -14.21 31.92
N ILE A 10 -61.28 -13.52 30.79
CA ILE A 10 -62.45 -13.04 30.01
C ILE A 10 -63.44 -12.12 30.71
N VAL A 11 -63.72 -10.93 30.12
CA VAL A 11 -65.05 -10.61 29.55
C VAL A 11 -64.98 -9.32 28.69
N SER A 12 -65.64 -9.43 27.58
CA SER A 12 -65.94 -8.51 26.49
C SER A 12 -66.67 -7.20 26.91
N GLY A 13 -66.45 -6.16 26.11
CA GLY A 13 -67.30 -4.95 26.14
C GLY A 13 -67.07 -4.05 24.94
N LEU A 14 -67.94 -4.18 23.93
CA LEU A 14 -68.09 -3.31 22.77
C LEU A 14 -68.40 -1.87 23.19
N GLY A 15 -67.75 -0.87 22.60
CA GLY A 15 -68.11 0.50 22.71
C GLY A 15 -67.50 1.34 21.60
N ILE A 16 -68.25 1.52 20.51
CA ILE A 16 -67.98 2.39 19.38
C ILE A 16 -68.11 3.85 19.86
N CYS A 17 -67.08 4.67 19.71
CA CYS A 17 -67.24 6.11 19.56
C CYS A 17 -66.16 6.65 18.63
N VAL A 18 -66.63 7.14 17.52
CA VAL A 18 -65.92 7.92 16.50
C VAL A 18 -65.69 9.31 17.06
N SER A 19 -64.43 9.78 17.03
CA SER A 19 -64.16 11.25 17.00
C SER A 19 -62.76 11.48 16.49
N ALA A 20 -62.74 12.11 15.39
CA ALA A 20 -61.79 12.86 14.59
C ALA A 20 -60.43 13.28 15.16
N LEU A 21 -59.43 13.07 14.32
CA LEU A 21 -58.30 13.94 13.91
C LEU A 21 -57.53 14.75 14.95
N ALA A 22 -56.27 14.37 15.08
CA ALA A 22 -55.17 15.32 14.90
C ALA A 22 -53.89 14.53 14.58
N LEU A 23 -53.54 14.43 13.31
CA LEU A 23 -52.22 14.01 12.83
C LEU A 23 -51.21 15.09 13.17
N LEU A 24 -50.49 14.94 14.27
CA LEU A 24 -49.22 15.61 14.51
C LEU A 24 -48.12 14.67 14.08
N SER A 25 -47.77 14.75 12.80
CA SER A 25 -46.53 14.20 12.25
C SER A 25 -45.36 14.98 12.83
N VAL A 26 -44.76 14.45 13.89
CA VAL A 26 -43.44 14.86 14.34
C VAL A 26 -42.46 14.38 13.27
N TYR A 27 -42.12 15.23 12.33
CA TYR A 27 -40.94 15.10 11.50
C TYR A 27 -39.73 15.11 12.40
N ALA A 28 -39.25 13.97 12.81
CA ALA A 28 -37.89 13.79 13.28
C ALA A 28 -36.96 14.06 12.08
N CYS A 29 -36.55 15.30 11.94
CA CYS A 29 -35.45 15.69 11.05
C CYS A 29 -34.17 15.08 11.62
N GLY A 30 -33.96 13.79 11.34
CA GLY A 30 -32.64 13.19 11.37
C GLY A 30 -31.86 13.84 10.22
N SER A 31 -31.07 14.86 10.53
CA SER A 31 -30.11 15.40 9.58
C SER A 31 -29.13 14.28 9.22
N LYS A 32 -29.43 13.54 8.15
CA LYS A 32 -28.39 12.89 7.38
C LYS A 32 -27.45 14.03 6.98
N ARG A 33 -26.30 14.12 7.62
CA ARG A 33 -25.15 14.84 7.06
C ARG A 33 -24.83 14.15 5.73
N THR A 34 -25.50 14.57 4.67
CA THR A 34 -25.06 14.38 3.32
C THR A 34 -23.72 15.09 3.24
N SER A 35 -22.64 14.31 3.14
CA SER A 35 -21.35 14.83 2.75
C SER A 35 -21.56 15.64 1.47
N SER A 36 -21.46 16.96 1.57
CA SER A 36 -21.41 17.83 0.42
C SER A 36 -20.05 17.60 -0.25
N VAL A 37 -19.96 16.59 -1.09
CA VAL A 37 -18.97 16.58 -2.16
C VAL A 37 -19.25 17.85 -2.94
N ALA A 38 -18.28 18.77 -3.01
CA ALA A 38 -18.42 20.00 -3.75
C ALA A 38 -18.87 19.65 -5.17
N GLN A 39 -20.10 20.03 -5.52
CA GLN A 39 -20.66 19.76 -6.85
C GLN A 39 -19.87 20.59 -7.87
N GLY A 40 -19.23 19.94 -8.82
CA GLY A 40 -18.48 20.52 -9.92
C GLY A 40 -16.97 20.35 -9.77
N GLY A 41 -16.38 19.61 -10.67
CA GLY A 41 -14.94 19.37 -10.78
C GLY A 41 -14.67 18.19 -11.73
N ASP A 42 -13.47 18.16 -12.28
CA ASP A 42 -13.03 17.09 -13.17
C ASP A 42 -12.38 15.96 -12.37
N THR A 43 -13.00 14.80 -12.36
CA THR A 43 -12.45 13.61 -11.70
C THR A 43 -11.23 13.11 -12.46
N VAL A 44 -10.10 13.02 -11.77
CA VAL A 44 -8.89 12.40 -12.31
C VAL A 44 -9.14 10.91 -12.46
N ARG A 45 -8.98 10.39 -13.67
CA ARG A 45 -9.19 8.97 -13.92
C ARG A 45 -8.07 8.15 -13.31
N MET A 46 -8.44 7.36 -12.30
CA MET A 46 -7.62 6.27 -11.76
C MET A 46 -8.10 4.96 -12.40
N GLU A 47 -7.20 4.29 -13.12
CA GLU A 47 -7.56 3.08 -13.88
C GLU A 47 -7.45 1.81 -13.03
N TYR A 48 -6.55 1.81 -12.06
CA TYR A 48 -6.18 0.64 -11.26
C TYR A 48 -6.32 0.87 -9.76
N ALA A 49 -5.98 2.07 -9.29
CA ALA A 49 -6.08 2.43 -7.88
C ALA A 49 -7.56 2.53 -7.46
N LYS A 50 -7.89 1.87 -6.33
CA LYS A 50 -9.27 1.76 -5.83
C LYS A 50 -9.49 2.53 -4.55
N HIS A 51 -8.42 2.84 -3.84
CA HIS A 51 -8.50 3.47 -2.51
C HIS A 51 -8.29 4.98 -2.52
N ILE A 52 -8.25 5.60 -3.71
CA ILE A 52 -8.13 7.05 -3.85
C ILE A 52 -9.04 7.59 -4.94
N THR A 53 -9.73 8.68 -4.65
CA THR A 53 -10.52 9.45 -5.61
C THR A 53 -10.02 10.89 -5.62
N ILE A 54 -9.67 11.43 -6.78
CA ILE A 54 -9.14 12.77 -6.92
C ILE A 54 -10.06 13.58 -7.82
N VAL A 55 -10.43 14.80 -7.39
CA VAL A 55 -11.28 15.71 -8.15
C VAL A 55 -10.60 17.07 -8.23
N LYS A 56 -10.34 17.54 -9.45
CA LYS A 56 -9.79 18.87 -9.73
C LYS A 56 -10.94 19.89 -9.82
N HIS A 57 -10.87 20.92 -9.01
CA HIS A 57 -11.76 22.10 -9.05
C HIS A 57 -10.99 23.32 -9.57
N ASP A 58 -11.66 24.41 -9.85
CA ASP A 58 -11.03 25.62 -10.47
C ASP A 58 -9.83 26.16 -9.66
N ALA A 59 -9.87 26.05 -8.33
CA ALA A 59 -8.87 26.69 -7.46
C ALA A 59 -8.21 25.75 -6.45
N TYR A 60 -8.60 24.49 -6.40
CA TYR A 60 -8.08 23.48 -5.48
C TYR A 60 -8.34 22.07 -6.04
N THR A 61 -7.72 21.08 -5.48
CA THR A 61 -7.98 19.66 -5.79
C THR A 61 -8.38 18.95 -4.51
N THR A 62 -9.39 18.10 -4.53
CA THR A 62 -9.70 17.22 -3.42
C THR A 62 -9.17 15.81 -3.70
N ALA A 63 -8.64 15.17 -2.66
CA ALA A 63 -8.29 13.76 -2.69
C ALA A 63 -8.96 13.07 -1.49
N GLU A 64 -9.79 12.08 -1.77
CA GLU A 64 -10.45 11.26 -0.75
C GLU A 64 -9.84 9.87 -0.77
N LEU A 65 -9.34 9.43 0.38
CA LEU A 65 -8.84 8.08 0.60
C LEU A 65 -9.95 7.24 1.22
N SER A 66 -10.31 6.13 0.58
CA SER A 66 -11.23 5.16 1.18
C SER A 66 -10.51 4.36 2.27
N ASN A 67 -11.25 3.99 3.32
CA ASN A 67 -10.68 3.23 4.42
C ASN A 67 -10.55 1.75 4.02
N PRO A 68 -9.33 1.21 3.93
CA PRO A 68 -9.14 -0.17 3.47
C PRO A 68 -9.55 -1.22 4.51
N TRP A 69 -9.71 -0.82 5.79
CA TRP A 69 -10.13 -1.72 6.89
C TRP A 69 -11.62 -1.65 7.18
N ARG A 70 -12.31 -0.58 6.76
CA ARG A 70 -13.73 -0.38 7.01
C ARG A 70 -14.44 -0.07 5.70
N LYS A 71 -15.28 -1.00 5.28
CA LYS A 71 -16.07 -0.83 4.07
C LYS A 71 -16.92 0.47 4.14
N ASP A 72 -17.00 1.17 3.03
CA ASP A 72 -17.78 2.41 2.85
C ASP A 72 -17.40 3.55 3.81
N ALA A 73 -16.23 3.49 4.44
CA ALA A 73 -15.69 4.55 5.27
C ALA A 73 -14.59 5.32 4.53
N VAL A 74 -14.43 6.58 4.90
CA VAL A 74 -13.31 7.41 4.45
C VAL A 74 -12.17 7.26 5.44
N LEU A 75 -10.95 7.07 4.94
CA LEU A 75 -9.74 7.12 5.75
C LEU A 75 -9.37 8.58 6.00
N HIS A 76 -9.20 9.35 4.92
CA HIS A 76 -8.83 10.76 5.01
C HIS A 76 -9.32 11.56 3.79
N ARG A 77 -9.49 12.87 3.98
CA ARG A 77 -9.74 13.83 2.90
C ARG A 77 -8.67 14.91 2.89
N TYR A 78 -8.17 15.23 1.72
CA TYR A 78 -7.22 16.32 1.50
C TYR A 78 -7.81 17.37 0.59
N VAL A 79 -7.43 18.63 0.87
CA VAL A 79 -7.70 19.79 0.02
C VAL A 79 -6.35 20.36 -0.40
N LEU A 80 -5.94 20.09 -1.64
CA LEU A 80 -4.68 20.54 -2.20
C LEU A 80 -4.87 21.95 -2.77
N VAL A 81 -4.10 22.89 -2.28
CA VAL A 81 -4.19 24.31 -2.68
C VAL A 81 -2.82 24.79 -3.13
N SER A 82 -2.76 25.40 -4.31
CA SER A 82 -1.52 26.02 -4.76
C SER A 82 -1.02 27.07 -3.75
N ARG A 83 0.26 27.04 -3.41
CA ARG A 83 0.86 28.07 -2.54
C ARG A 83 0.66 29.47 -3.06
N LYS A 84 0.59 29.65 -4.39
CA LYS A 84 0.32 30.94 -5.04
C LYS A 84 -1.08 31.46 -4.71
N ASP A 85 -2.03 30.57 -4.46
CA ASP A 85 -3.42 30.88 -4.18
C ASP A 85 -3.77 30.82 -2.69
N SER A 86 -2.82 30.51 -1.81
CA SER A 86 -3.05 30.26 -0.39
C SER A 86 -3.81 31.41 0.30
N ALA A 87 -3.38 32.66 0.08
CA ALA A 87 -4.04 33.81 0.67
C ALA A 87 -5.48 34.02 0.14
N ARG A 88 -5.69 33.83 -1.17
CA ARG A 88 -7.00 33.92 -1.84
C ARG A 88 -7.97 32.86 -1.38
N MET A 89 -7.45 31.67 -1.08
CA MET A 89 -8.24 30.48 -0.74
C MET A 89 -8.45 30.30 0.76
N ALA A 90 -7.73 31.01 1.62
CA ALA A 90 -7.73 30.79 3.08
C ALA A 90 -9.14 30.72 3.69
N SER A 91 -10.03 31.66 3.35
CA SER A 91 -11.42 31.67 3.85
C SER A 91 -12.32 30.62 3.23
N LYS A 92 -12.02 30.17 1.99
CA LYS A 92 -12.80 29.16 1.28
C LYS A 92 -12.47 27.75 1.73
N VAL A 93 -11.19 27.45 1.90
CA VAL A 93 -10.74 26.10 2.29
C VAL A 93 -11.17 25.74 3.71
N SER A 94 -11.34 26.71 4.60
CA SER A 94 -11.86 26.47 5.96
C SER A 94 -13.30 25.91 5.98
N ALA A 95 -14.06 26.08 4.89
CA ALA A 95 -15.41 25.54 4.73
C ALA A 95 -15.44 24.18 4.02
N ILE A 96 -14.31 23.71 3.52
CA ILE A 96 -14.20 22.40 2.82
C ILE A 96 -13.73 21.36 3.85
N ASP A 97 -14.43 20.23 3.92
CA ASP A 97 -14.07 19.12 4.80
C ASP A 97 -12.79 18.45 4.30
N GLY A 98 -11.75 18.43 5.12
CA GLY A 98 -10.46 17.79 4.81
C GLY A 98 -9.25 18.55 5.33
N THR A 99 -8.12 17.88 5.31
CA THR A 99 -6.82 18.47 5.67
C THR A 99 -6.27 19.28 4.50
N VAL A 100 -5.98 20.55 4.73
CA VAL A 100 -5.40 21.43 3.72
C VAL A 100 -3.91 21.14 3.59
N VAL A 101 -3.47 20.88 2.35
CA VAL A 101 -2.06 20.73 1.98
C VAL A 101 -1.72 21.78 0.93
N TYR A 102 -0.76 22.65 1.24
CA TYR A 102 -0.29 23.64 0.27
C TYR A 102 0.77 23.05 -0.65
N THR A 103 0.50 23.08 -1.96
CA THR A 103 1.35 22.49 -3.00
C THR A 103 2.08 23.54 -3.82
N PRO A 104 3.30 23.27 -4.31
CA PRO A 104 4.06 22.05 -4.04
C PRO A 104 4.56 21.97 -2.59
N VAL A 105 4.60 20.75 -2.03
CA VAL A 105 5.34 20.43 -0.82
C VAL A 105 6.82 20.54 -1.14
N GLY A 106 7.48 21.49 -0.51
CA GLY A 106 8.91 21.71 -0.70
C GLY A 106 9.79 21.09 0.40
N ARG A 107 9.19 20.73 1.53
CA ARG A 107 9.86 20.18 2.71
C ARG A 107 9.01 19.03 3.30
N GLY A 108 9.17 17.84 2.75
CA GLY A 108 8.48 16.64 3.22
C GLY A 108 9.34 15.80 4.16
N VAL A 109 8.75 15.21 5.19
CA VAL A 109 9.40 14.16 5.98
C VAL A 109 8.78 12.82 5.58
N MET A 110 9.62 11.87 5.14
CA MET A 110 9.20 10.58 4.61
C MET A 110 9.36 9.47 5.66
N PHE A 111 8.32 8.68 5.84
CA PHE A 111 8.28 7.55 6.79
C PHE A 111 8.47 6.20 6.10
N SER A 112 8.69 6.18 4.79
CA SER A 112 8.95 4.92 4.08
C SER A 112 9.88 5.09 2.89
N ALA A 113 10.69 4.07 2.64
CA ALA A 113 11.67 4.01 1.57
C ALA A 113 11.09 4.14 0.14
N PRO A 114 9.94 3.51 -0.20
CA PRO A 114 9.34 3.66 -1.53
C PRO A 114 9.02 5.10 -1.91
N HIS A 115 8.53 5.91 -0.95
CA HIS A 115 8.21 7.31 -1.23
C HIS A 115 9.48 8.14 -1.44
N CYS A 116 10.57 7.83 -0.72
CA CYS A 116 11.88 8.44 -1.00
C CYS A 116 12.35 8.13 -2.43
N TYR A 117 12.24 6.87 -2.86
CA TYR A 117 12.56 6.46 -4.22
C TYR A 117 11.72 7.21 -5.25
N LEU A 118 10.41 7.27 -5.03
CA LEU A 118 9.49 7.98 -5.93
C LEU A 118 9.85 9.46 -6.06
N MET A 119 10.20 10.13 -4.96
CA MET A 119 10.66 11.54 -5.03
C MET A 119 11.87 11.70 -5.96
N GLY A 120 12.79 10.73 -5.94
CA GLY A 120 13.94 10.71 -6.87
C GLY A 120 13.49 10.54 -8.33
N GLU A 121 12.61 9.58 -8.61
CA GLU A 121 12.09 9.31 -9.98
C GLU A 121 11.32 10.50 -10.55
N LEU A 122 10.60 11.23 -9.72
CA LEU A 122 9.84 12.43 -10.13
C LEU A 122 10.71 13.69 -10.24
N GLY A 123 12.03 13.63 -9.95
CA GLY A 123 12.88 14.79 -9.91
C GLY A 123 12.52 15.77 -8.78
N ALA A 124 11.97 15.26 -7.69
CA ALA A 124 11.55 15.99 -6.49
C ALA A 124 12.36 15.58 -5.25
N ALA A 125 13.58 15.06 -5.41
CA ALA A 125 14.45 14.65 -4.31
C ALA A 125 14.71 15.78 -3.31
N ASP A 126 14.79 17.02 -3.79
CA ASP A 126 15.00 18.21 -2.95
C ASP A 126 13.79 18.55 -2.05
N ALA A 127 12.63 17.98 -2.33
CA ALA A 127 11.46 18.10 -1.45
C ALA A 127 11.56 17.21 -0.20
N VAL A 128 12.51 16.29 -0.14
CA VAL A 128 12.76 15.46 1.05
C VAL A 128 13.64 16.23 2.02
N SER A 129 13.09 16.64 3.15
CA SER A 129 13.82 17.38 4.21
C SER A 129 14.14 16.52 5.45
N GLY A 130 13.48 15.39 5.60
CA GLY A 130 13.72 14.43 6.67
C GLY A 130 13.24 13.03 6.30
N VAL A 131 13.83 12.04 6.94
CA VAL A 131 13.44 10.62 6.77
C VAL A 131 13.43 9.89 8.10
N CYS A 132 12.56 8.91 8.22
CA CYS A 132 12.61 7.93 9.29
C CYS A 132 13.20 6.62 8.77
N ASP A 133 13.67 5.80 9.70
CA ASP A 133 14.20 4.45 9.40
C ASP A 133 15.35 4.43 8.37
N LEU A 134 16.22 5.44 8.39
CA LEU A 134 17.32 5.61 7.43
C LEU A 134 18.14 4.33 7.23
N ASN A 135 18.38 3.56 8.29
CA ASN A 135 19.17 2.32 8.23
C ASN A 135 18.53 1.22 7.35
N TYR A 136 17.25 1.34 7.06
CA TYR A 136 16.51 0.40 6.20
C TYR A 136 16.26 0.94 4.79
N ILE A 137 16.79 2.13 4.49
CA ILE A 137 16.65 2.77 3.17
C ILE A 137 17.91 2.53 2.33
N ASN A 138 17.75 1.86 1.20
CA ASN A 138 18.85 1.50 0.30
C ASN A 138 18.99 2.49 -0.88
N LEU A 139 19.02 3.79 -0.58
CA LEU A 139 19.15 4.87 -1.57
C LEU A 139 20.40 5.70 -1.30
N SER A 140 21.44 5.51 -2.13
CA SER A 140 22.73 6.17 -1.96
C SER A 140 22.62 7.70 -1.94
N TYR A 141 21.75 8.29 -2.77
CA TYR A 141 21.57 9.74 -2.81
C TYR A 141 21.04 10.30 -1.48
N LEU A 142 20.19 9.51 -0.78
CA LEU A 142 19.60 9.92 0.48
C LEU A 142 20.61 9.84 1.63
N HIS A 143 21.37 8.74 1.71
CA HIS A 143 22.47 8.64 2.67
C HIS A 143 23.49 9.77 2.51
N LYS A 144 23.82 10.13 1.26
CA LYS A 144 24.66 11.28 0.96
C LYS A 144 24.03 12.59 1.43
N ALA A 145 22.74 12.81 1.15
CA ALA A 145 22.04 14.02 1.57
C ALA A 145 21.97 14.15 3.11
N VAL A 146 21.81 13.05 3.83
CA VAL A 146 21.84 13.03 5.30
C VAL A 146 23.26 13.32 5.82
N SER A 147 24.29 12.71 5.25
CA SER A 147 25.69 12.96 5.65
C SER A 147 26.14 14.41 5.41
N GLU A 148 25.56 15.08 4.42
CA GLU A 148 25.77 16.48 4.10
C GLU A 148 24.88 17.45 4.91
N GLY A 149 24.01 16.94 5.78
CA GLY A 149 23.09 17.74 6.59
C GLY A 149 21.94 18.39 5.81
N ARG A 150 21.69 17.99 4.56
CA ARG A 150 20.57 18.50 3.74
C ARG A 150 19.24 17.81 4.08
N VAL A 151 19.30 16.59 4.55
CA VAL A 151 18.15 15.78 5.00
C VAL A 151 18.39 15.36 6.44
N ALA A 152 17.40 15.50 7.30
CA ALA A 152 17.50 15.08 8.69
C ALA A 152 17.15 13.58 8.84
N ASP A 153 17.94 12.85 9.63
CA ASP A 153 17.53 11.56 10.16
C ASP A 153 16.58 11.78 11.34
N CYS A 154 15.31 11.49 11.15
CA CYS A 154 14.26 11.67 12.15
C CYS A 154 14.05 10.46 13.07
N GLY A 155 14.92 9.45 12.99
CA GLY A 155 14.92 8.27 13.85
C GLY A 155 13.98 7.17 13.37
N ASN A 156 13.44 6.39 14.31
CA ASN A 156 12.56 5.25 13.99
C ASN A 156 11.14 5.70 13.64
N GLY A 157 10.57 5.16 12.56
CA GLY A 157 9.24 5.56 12.07
C GLY A 157 8.07 5.27 13.03
N MET A 158 8.20 4.28 13.91
CA MET A 158 7.21 3.97 14.96
C MET A 158 7.36 4.85 16.20
N SER A 159 8.51 5.47 16.40
CA SER A 159 8.82 6.38 17.52
C SER A 159 9.78 7.48 17.04
N PRO A 160 9.32 8.37 16.15
CA PRO A 160 10.18 9.37 15.54
C PRO A 160 10.53 10.50 16.50
N SER A 161 11.68 11.15 16.25
CA SER A 161 12.07 12.35 16.98
C SER A 161 11.25 13.55 16.51
N VAL A 162 10.24 13.92 17.28
CA VAL A 162 9.40 15.08 16.98
C VAL A 162 10.23 16.37 16.90
N GLU A 163 11.23 16.52 17.75
CA GLU A 163 12.14 17.68 17.76
C GLU A 163 12.88 17.81 16.42
N ARG A 164 13.46 16.70 15.91
CA ARG A 164 14.14 16.69 14.61
C ARG A 164 13.19 16.99 13.46
N ILE A 165 11.96 16.42 13.51
CA ILE A 165 10.91 16.70 12.53
C ILE A 165 10.57 18.20 12.53
N VAL A 166 10.30 18.79 13.68
CA VAL A 166 9.97 20.22 13.77
C VAL A 166 11.14 21.11 13.34
N SER A 167 12.39 20.73 13.66
CA SER A 167 13.58 21.49 13.28
C SER A 167 13.74 21.68 11.78
N VAL A 168 13.25 20.74 10.97
CA VAL A 168 13.30 20.89 9.50
C VAL A 168 12.10 21.68 8.95
N SER A 169 11.20 22.19 9.80
CA SER A 169 10.04 23.01 9.40
C SER A 169 9.27 22.38 8.23
N PRO A 170 8.75 21.17 8.35
CA PRO A 170 8.15 20.46 7.23
C PRO A 170 6.81 21.06 6.78
N ASP A 171 6.54 20.97 5.49
CA ASP A 171 5.25 21.33 4.90
C ASP A 171 4.22 20.19 5.03
N ALA A 172 4.68 18.94 5.08
CA ALA A 172 3.87 17.75 5.24
C ALA A 172 4.71 16.58 5.76
N LEU A 173 4.06 15.65 6.47
CA LEU A 173 4.62 14.36 6.87
C LEU A 173 3.97 13.25 6.05
N PHE A 174 4.74 12.45 5.33
CA PHE A 174 4.28 11.32 4.54
C PHE A 174 4.33 10.06 5.41
N VAL A 175 3.22 9.74 6.06
CA VAL A 175 3.11 8.68 7.06
C VAL A 175 2.46 7.43 6.51
N THR A 176 2.80 6.27 7.04
CA THR A 176 2.16 5.00 6.67
C THR A 176 1.01 4.71 7.64
N PRO A 177 -0.25 4.75 7.22
CA PRO A 177 -1.38 4.41 8.08
C PRO A 177 -1.44 2.90 8.30
N PHE A 178 -2.00 2.48 9.45
CA PHE A 178 -2.41 1.11 9.73
C PHE A 178 -3.69 1.10 10.57
N GLU A 179 -4.36 -0.01 10.67
CA GLU A 179 -5.62 -0.08 11.40
C GLU A 179 -5.44 0.34 12.86
N GLY A 180 -6.20 1.36 13.27
CA GLY A 180 -6.14 1.89 14.63
C GLY A 180 -4.90 2.74 14.94
N VAL A 181 -4.15 3.19 13.92
CA VAL A 181 -3.00 4.06 14.12
C VAL A 181 -3.37 5.31 14.89
N ASN A 182 -2.52 5.67 15.84
CA ASN A 182 -2.54 6.96 16.51
C ASN A 182 -1.17 7.61 16.33
N TYR A 183 -1.14 8.74 15.65
CA TYR A 183 0.10 9.47 15.37
C TYR A 183 0.66 10.25 16.58
N GLY A 184 0.01 10.16 17.73
CA GLY A 184 0.51 10.72 18.98
C GLY A 184 0.82 12.21 18.89
N GLN A 185 2.04 12.59 19.24
CA GLN A 185 2.46 14.00 19.21
C GLN A 185 2.51 14.57 17.80
N LEU A 186 2.75 13.75 16.76
CA LEU A 186 2.80 14.21 15.37
C LEU A 186 1.48 14.82 14.91
N ALA A 187 0.35 14.34 15.43
CA ALA A 187 -0.97 14.89 15.11
C ALA A 187 -1.17 16.33 15.64
N ASN A 188 -0.34 16.77 16.59
CA ASN A 188 -0.49 18.04 17.31
C ASN A 188 0.56 19.10 16.92
N ILE A 189 1.49 18.81 16.03
CA ILE A 189 2.54 19.77 15.64
C ILE A 189 2.09 20.80 14.59
N GLY A 190 0.83 20.70 14.13
CA GLY A 190 0.26 21.65 13.14
C GLY A 190 0.75 21.43 11.71
N VAL A 191 1.40 20.31 11.41
CA VAL A 191 1.86 19.90 10.07
C VAL A 191 0.90 18.85 9.51
N PRO A 192 0.40 18.98 8.27
CA PRO A 192 -0.50 18.00 7.68
C PRO A 192 0.18 16.64 7.56
N LEU A 193 -0.55 15.59 7.98
CA LEU A 193 -0.17 14.19 7.79
C LEU A 193 -0.75 13.72 6.45
N VAL A 194 0.10 13.28 5.53
CA VAL A 194 -0.28 12.64 4.28
C VAL A 194 -0.20 11.13 4.47
N GLU A 195 -1.35 10.49 4.55
CA GLU A 195 -1.47 9.05 4.75
C GLU A 195 -1.21 8.29 3.46
N CYS A 196 -0.08 7.62 3.40
CA CYS A 196 0.39 6.86 2.26
C CYS A 196 -0.21 5.44 2.29
N ALA A 197 -1.48 5.32 1.89
CA ALA A 197 -2.23 4.05 1.91
C ALA A 197 -2.08 3.22 0.62
N ASP A 198 -1.17 3.59 -0.29
CA ASP A 198 -0.90 2.89 -1.55
C ASP A 198 -0.59 1.40 -1.37
N TYR A 199 0.05 1.04 -0.25
CA TYR A 199 0.40 -0.35 0.04
C TYR A 199 -0.82 -1.27 0.26
N MET A 200 -2.00 -0.69 0.50
CA MET A 200 -3.26 -1.42 0.66
C MET A 200 -3.96 -1.74 -0.66
N GLU A 201 -3.45 -1.20 -1.78
CA GLU A 201 -3.95 -1.59 -3.09
C GLU A 201 -3.66 -3.08 -3.36
N THR A 202 -4.65 -3.77 -3.87
CA THR A 202 -4.57 -5.20 -4.14
C THR A 202 -3.93 -5.53 -5.49
N SER A 203 -3.65 -4.55 -6.33
CA SER A 203 -2.95 -4.74 -7.59
C SER A 203 -1.66 -3.92 -7.64
N ALA A 204 -0.63 -4.47 -8.28
CA ALA A 204 0.67 -3.82 -8.42
C ALA A 204 0.56 -2.49 -9.20
N LEU A 205 -0.23 -2.45 -10.27
CA LEU A 205 -0.50 -1.21 -11.01
C LEU A 205 -1.35 -0.23 -10.21
N GLY A 206 -2.31 -0.72 -9.40
CA GLY A 206 -3.09 0.16 -8.50
C GLY A 206 -2.19 0.88 -7.52
N ARG A 207 -1.27 0.15 -6.89
CA ARG A 207 -0.27 0.75 -6.00
C ARG A 207 0.62 1.77 -6.72
N ALA A 208 1.13 1.42 -7.88
CA ALA A 208 1.98 2.31 -8.67
C ALA A 208 1.24 3.58 -9.11
N GLU A 209 -0.06 3.51 -9.40
CA GLU A 209 -0.83 4.65 -9.89
C GLU A 209 -0.96 5.78 -8.86
N TRP A 210 -0.77 5.51 -7.56
CA TRP A 210 -0.71 6.54 -6.54
C TRP A 210 0.40 7.57 -6.77
N MET A 211 1.39 7.26 -7.61
CA MET A 211 2.41 8.25 -8.00
C MET A 211 1.79 9.53 -8.59
N LYS A 212 0.59 9.47 -9.18
CA LYS A 212 -0.14 10.64 -9.66
C LYS A 212 -0.52 11.58 -8.50
N PHE A 213 -1.01 11.03 -7.39
CA PHE A 213 -1.31 11.81 -6.19
C PHE A 213 -0.05 12.42 -5.58
N TYR A 214 1.01 11.64 -5.45
CA TYR A 214 2.28 12.15 -4.93
C TYR A 214 2.90 13.21 -5.85
N GLY A 215 2.78 13.03 -7.17
CA GLY A 215 3.18 14.04 -8.15
C GLY A 215 2.46 15.39 -7.96
N MET A 216 1.14 15.35 -7.69
CA MET A 216 0.36 16.55 -7.38
C MET A 216 0.86 17.24 -6.10
N LEU A 217 1.20 16.45 -5.07
CA LEU A 217 1.70 17.00 -3.81
C LEU A 217 3.02 17.74 -3.98
N VAL A 218 3.91 17.26 -4.85
CA VAL A 218 5.25 17.86 -5.04
C VAL A 218 5.37 18.68 -6.32
N GLY A 219 4.27 18.94 -7.03
CA GLY A 219 4.25 19.74 -8.26
C GLY A 219 4.95 19.08 -9.45
N ARG A 220 4.86 17.76 -9.54
CA ARG A 220 5.43 16.89 -10.58
C ARG A 220 4.37 16.02 -11.26
N GLU A 221 3.20 16.59 -11.55
CA GLU A 221 2.07 15.85 -12.13
C GLU A 221 2.43 15.23 -13.49
N ASN A 222 3.07 16.01 -14.37
CA ASN A 222 3.43 15.55 -15.71
C ASN A 222 4.47 14.42 -15.68
N GLU A 223 5.44 14.53 -14.78
CA GLU A 223 6.47 13.51 -14.56
C GLU A 223 5.83 12.21 -14.03
N ALA A 224 4.89 12.33 -13.09
CA ALA A 224 4.18 11.19 -12.53
C ALA A 224 3.29 10.50 -13.57
N ASP A 225 2.54 11.26 -14.36
CA ASP A 225 1.71 10.71 -15.45
C ASP A 225 2.57 10.01 -16.50
N SER A 226 3.69 10.62 -16.88
CA SER A 226 4.64 10.05 -17.84
C SER A 226 5.29 8.77 -17.32
N LEU A 227 5.72 8.76 -16.05
CA LEU A 227 6.30 7.59 -15.40
C LEU A 227 5.28 6.46 -15.31
N PHE A 228 4.05 6.76 -14.85
CA PHE A 228 3.00 5.75 -14.78
C PHE A 228 2.66 5.17 -16.15
N ALA A 229 2.60 5.99 -17.20
CA ALA A 229 2.35 5.51 -18.56
C ALA A 229 3.44 4.53 -19.04
N VAL A 230 4.71 4.76 -18.68
CA VAL A 230 5.82 3.83 -18.98
C VAL A 230 5.65 2.54 -18.19
N VAL A 231 5.43 2.62 -16.88
CA VAL A 231 5.24 1.46 -15.99
C VAL A 231 4.08 0.59 -16.49
N LYS A 232 2.93 1.19 -16.76
CA LYS A 232 1.73 0.50 -17.24
C LYS A 232 1.99 -0.22 -18.57
N ARG A 233 2.61 0.47 -19.53
CA ARG A 233 2.91 -0.12 -20.85
C ARG A 233 3.87 -1.31 -20.73
N ASN A 234 4.96 -1.16 -19.97
CA ASN A 234 5.93 -2.22 -19.78
C ASN A 234 5.30 -3.42 -19.06
N TYR A 235 4.54 -3.17 -18.00
CA TYR A 235 3.84 -4.22 -17.24
C TYR A 235 2.86 -5.00 -18.13
N ALA A 236 2.08 -4.30 -18.96
CA ALA A 236 1.13 -4.94 -19.88
C ALA A 236 1.85 -5.80 -20.92
N ASP A 237 2.93 -5.30 -21.54
CA ASP A 237 3.73 -6.08 -22.51
C ASP A 237 4.32 -7.35 -21.88
N TYR A 238 4.93 -7.22 -20.71
CA TYR A 238 5.53 -8.36 -20.02
C TYR A 238 4.49 -9.40 -19.62
N LYS A 239 3.36 -8.97 -19.05
CA LYS A 239 2.25 -9.84 -18.73
C LYS A 239 1.72 -10.59 -19.96
N ASP A 240 1.45 -9.88 -21.06
CA ASP A 240 0.94 -10.46 -22.30
C ASP A 240 1.90 -11.52 -22.87
N ARG A 241 3.20 -11.28 -22.79
CA ARG A 241 4.22 -12.23 -23.22
C ARG A 241 4.25 -13.45 -22.32
N ALA A 242 4.27 -13.28 -21.00
CA ALA A 242 4.24 -14.37 -20.04
C ALA A 242 2.98 -15.24 -20.19
N MET A 243 1.82 -14.61 -20.39
CA MET A 243 0.55 -15.35 -20.57
C MET A 243 0.49 -16.18 -21.85
N LYS A 244 1.28 -15.87 -22.87
CA LYS A 244 1.40 -16.63 -24.11
C LYS A 244 2.40 -17.80 -24.03
N SER A 245 3.28 -17.83 -23.03
CA SER A 245 4.16 -18.98 -22.80
C SER A 245 3.33 -20.23 -22.53
N ALA A 246 3.80 -21.38 -23.03
CA ALA A 246 3.22 -22.67 -22.71
C ALA A 246 3.67 -23.19 -21.34
N LEU A 247 4.76 -22.66 -20.80
CA LEU A 247 5.29 -23.03 -19.49
C LEU A 247 4.42 -22.43 -18.38
N ARG A 248 4.23 -23.21 -17.31
CA ARG A 248 3.57 -22.77 -16.08
C ARG A 248 4.33 -23.36 -14.90
N PRO A 249 5.56 -22.86 -14.63
CA PRO A 249 6.35 -23.41 -13.53
C PRO A 249 5.63 -23.16 -12.21
N ARG A 250 5.68 -24.18 -11.36
CA ARG A 250 5.07 -24.12 -10.04
C ARG A 250 5.99 -23.41 -9.06
N VAL A 251 5.48 -22.41 -8.34
CA VAL A 251 6.30 -21.49 -7.55
C VAL A 251 5.80 -21.43 -6.10
N ILE A 252 6.74 -21.49 -5.15
CA ILE A 252 6.54 -21.15 -3.73
C ILE A 252 7.36 -19.92 -3.37
N THR A 253 6.84 -19.10 -2.46
CA THR A 253 7.50 -17.88 -1.98
C THR A 253 7.74 -17.92 -0.49
N GLU A 254 8.66 -17.06 -0.04
CA GLU A 254 9.01 -16.83 1.36
C GLU A 254 9.58 -18.06 2.07
N ARG A 255 9.86 -17.93 3.36
CA ARG A 255 10.45 -18.97 4.20
C ARG A 255 9.91 -18.92 5.63
N VAL A 256 10.26 -19.88 6.42
CA VAL A 256 9.86 -19.96 7.84
C VAL A 256 10.56 -18.85 8.63
N VAL A 257 9.78 -18.09 9.38
CA VAL A 257 10.27 -17.09 10.34
C VAL A 257 9.61 -17.37 11.68
N SER A 258 10.42 -17.64 12.69
CA SER A 258 9.93 -17.96 14.04
C SER A 258 8.84 -19.06 14.08
N GLY A 259 9.01 -20.10 13.25
CA GLY A 259 8.10 -21.25 13.20
C GLY A 259 6.83 -21.04 12.35
N VAL A 260 6.67 -19.88 11.72
CA VAL A 260 5.53 -19.57 10.84
C VAL A 260 6.04 -19.28 9.43
N TRP A 261 5.32 -19.76 8.42
CA TRP A 261 5.60 -19.43 7.03
C TRP A 261 4.56 -18.43 6.54
N TYR A 262 5.01 -17.20 6.27
CA TYR A 262 4.15 -16.12 5.79
C TYR A 262 4.14 -16.10 4.27
N CYS A 263 3.07 -16.61 3.66
CA CYS A 263 2.92 -16.62 2.20
C CYS A 263 1.96 -15.51 1.74
N PRO A 264 2.20 -14.85 0.61
CA PRO A 264 1.20 -13.97 0.01
C PRO A 264 -0.10 -14.70 -0.29
N GLY A 265 -1.24 -14.13 0.07
CA GLY A 265 -2.53 -14.66 -0.38
C GLY A 265 -2.69 -14.53 -1.90
N GLY A 266 -3.53 -15.37 -2.50
CA GLY A 266 -3.71 -15.38 -3.96
C GLY A 266 -4.28 -14.08 -4.53
N GLU A 267 -5.06 -13.32 -3.75
CA GLU A 267 -5.60 -12.02 -4.16
C GLU A 267 -4.78 -10.83 -3.64
N SER A 268 -3.62 -11.06 -3.04
CA SER A 268 -2.66 -10.01 -2.71
C SER A 268 -1.99 -9.43 -3.97
N SER A 269 -1.39 -8.26 -3.85
CA SER A 269 -0.64 -7.63 -4.96
C SER A 269 0.50 -8.54 -5.47
N MET A 270 1.20 -9.25 -4.56
CA MET A 270 2.24 -10.21 -4.92
C MET A 270 1.65 -11.48 -5.57
N GLY A 271 0.54 -12.02 -5.02
CA GLY A 271 -0.15 -13.17 -5.62
C GLY A 271 -0.65 -12.89 -7.03
N GLN A 272 -1.16 -11.68 -7.27
CA GLN A 272 -1.55 -11.24 -8.61
C GLN A 272 -0.35 -11.04 -9.53
N LEU A 273 0.76 -10.49 -9.03
CA LEU A 273 1.98 -10.29 -9.81
C LEU A 273 2.60 -11.64 -10.24
N LEU A 274 2.61 -12.64 -9.35
CA LEU A 274 3.02 -14.00 -9.70
C LEU A 274 2.11 -14.60 -10.78
N ARG A 275 0.80 -14.43 -10.67
CA ARG A 275 -0.14 -14.86 -11.72
C ARG A 275 0.13 -14.16 -13.04
N ASP A 276 0.39 -12.85 -13.02
CA ASP A 276 0.70 -12.04 -14.19
C ASP A 276 2.08 -12.42 -14.81
N ALA A 277 2.98 -12.96 -13.99
CA ALA A 277 4.22 -13.58 -14.45
C ALA A 277 4.02 -14.96 -15.11
N GLY A 278 2.79 -15.46 -15.23
CA GLY A 278 2.48 -16.72 -15.91
C GLY A 278 2.90 -17.99 -15.16
N VAL A 279 3.00 -17.94 -13.83
CA VAL A 279 3.38 -19.08 -12.99
C VAL A 279 2.20 -19.72 -12.27
N ASP A 280 2.33 -20.99 -11.87
CA ASP A 280 1.42 -21.68 -10.96
C ASP A 280 1.88 -21.44 -9.51
N TYR A 281 1.37 -20.34 -8.92
CA TYR A 281 1.65 -20.06 -7.52
C TYR A 281 0.87 -21.00 -6.60
N VAL A 282 1.54 -21.66 -5.65
CA VAL A 282 0.92 -22.72 -4.82
C VAL A 282 -0.29 -22.28 -3.99
N PHE A 283 -0.48 -20.97 -3.78
CA PHE A 283 -1.65 -20.39 -3.12
C PHE A 283 -2.45 -19.45 -4.04
N ALA A 284 -2.37 -19.62 -5.37
CA ALA A 284 -3.09 -18.78 -6.34
C ALA A 284 -4.60 -18.76 -6.14
N ASP A 285 -5.19 -19.85 -5.62
CA ASP A 285 -6.65 -19.98 -5.37
C ASP A 285 -7.10 -19.39 -4.04
N ASP A 286 -6.18 -18.98 -3.19
CA ASP A 286 -6.49 -18.36 -1.91
C ASP A 286 -7.09 -16.96 -2.11
N LYS A 287 -8.13 -16.62 -1.31
CA LYS A 287 -8.92 -15.40 -1.47
C LYS A 287 -8.47 -14.24 -0.58
N HIS A 288 -7.43 -14.42 0.21
CA HIS A 288 -6.91 -13.34 1.04
C HIS A 288 -6.08 -12.36 0.21
N SER A 289 -6.26 -11.08 0.50
CA SER A 289 -5.46 -9.98 -0.09
C SER A 289 -4.20 -9.65 0.73
N GLY A 290 -4.04 -10.25 1.91
CA GLY A 290 -2.88 -10.11 2.79
C GLY A 290 -2.01 -11.36 2.85
N SER A 291 -1.11 -11.41 3.83
CA SER A 291 -0.26 -12.58 4.09
C SER A 291 -1.02 -13.67 4.84
N LEU A 292 -0.79 -14.91 4.44
CA LEU A 292 -1.26 -16.13 5.10
C LEU A 292 -0.22 -16.52 6.15
N SER A 293 -0.65 -16.70 7.40
CA SER A 293 0.19 -17.25 8.47
C SER A 293 -0.04 -18.76 8.56
N LEU A 294 0.88 -19.55 8.04
CA LEU A 294 0.72 -21.00 7.88
C LEU A 294 1.78 -21.77 8.67
N SER A 295 1.41 -22.99 9.11
CA SER A 295 2.45 -23.90 9.60
C SER A 295 3.34 -24.40 8.47
N PRO A 296 4.64 -24.64 8.72
CA PRO A 296 5.55 -25.13 7.70
C PRO A 296 5.06 -26.40 6.99
N GLU A 297 4.43 -27.32 7.72
CA GLU A 297 3.92 -28.59 7.20
C GLU A 297 2.84 -28.36 6.12
N LYS A 298 1.90 -27.42 6.37
CA LYS A 298 0.87 -27.08 5.38
C LYS A 298 1.45 -26.48 4.10
N VAL A 299 2.53 -25.71 4.25
CA VAL A 299 3.20 -25.14 3.07
C VAL A 299 3.94 -26.21 2.32
N ILE A 300 4.70 -27.09 3.01
CA ILE A 300 5.42 -28.21 2.39
C ILE A 300 4.47 -29.13 1.62
N GLU A 301 3.30 -29.44 2.17
CA GLU A 301 2.29 -30.27 1.48
C GLU A 301 1.96 -29.70 0.08
N LYS A 302 1.80 -28.39 -0.05
CA LYS A 302 1.51 -27.73 -1.32
C LYS A 302 2.75 -27.49 -2.18
N ALA A 303 3.89 -27.22 -1.54
CA ALA A 303 5.13 -26.80 -2.19
C ALA A 303 6.05 -27.97 -2.59
N ALA A 304 5.75 -29.21 -2.19
CA ALA A 304 6.62 -30.39 -2.43
C ALA A 304 7.03 -30.55 -3.90
N THR A 305 6.15 -30.18 -4.84
CA THR A 305 6.36 -30.25 -6.30
C THR A 305 6.73 -28.90 -6.93
N ALA A 306 6.96 -27.86 -6.15
CA ALA A 306 7.33 -26.54 -6.67
C ALA A 306 8.65 -26.62 -7.46
N ASP A 307 8.65 -26.08 -8.67
CA ASP A 307 9.80 -26.01 -9.56
C ASP A 307 10.78 -24.92 -9.13
N TRP A 308 10.25 -23.84 -8.57
CA TRP A 308 11.00 -22.69 -8.10
C TRP A 308 10.57 -22.29 -6.71
N TRP A 309 11.53 -21.86 -5.91
CA TRP A 309 11.32 -21.28 -4.60
C TRP A 309 12.03 -19.94 -4.53
N LEU A 310 11.32 -18.86 -4.16
CA LEU A 310 11.89 -17.53 -4.04
C LEU A 310 11.52 -16.88 -2.69
N PHE A 311 12.46 -16.12 -2.13
CA PHE A 311 12.23 -15.36 -0.90
C PHE A 311 13.12 -14.13 -0.82
N VAL A 312 12.72 -13.18 0.05
CA VAL A 312 13.52 -12.01 0.38
C VAL A 312 14.31 -12.29 1.66
N ASN A 313 15.63 -12.15 1.59
CA ASN A 313 16.54 -12.27 2.72
C ASN A 313 16.93 -10.87 3.20
N SER A 314 16.19 -10.32 4.18
CA SER A 314 16.47 -9.04 4.83
C SER A 314 17.36 -9.18 6.07
N GLY A 315 17.78 -10.39 6.41
CA GLY A 315 18.64 -10.67 7.57
C GLY A 315 20.10 -10.27 7.36
N ALA A 316 20.80 -10.01 8.44
CA ALA A 316 22.24 -9.82 8.40
C ALA A 316 22.93 -11.17 8.21
N GLY A 317 23.61 -11.34 7.08
CA GLY A 317 24.46 -12.50 6.83
C GLY A 317 24.25 -13.15 5.48
N ASN A 318 25.27 -13.87 5.03
CA ASN A 318 25.17 -14.74 3.84
C ASN A 318 24.43 -16.01 4.25
N LEU A 319 23.21 -16.17 3.75
CA LEU A 319 22.47 -17.40 3.85
C LEU A 319 22.83 -18.27 2.66
N ASP A 320 23.23 -19.51 2.90
CA ASP A 320 23.43 -20.52 1.88
C ASP A 320 22.37 -21.64 2.02
N ARG A 321 22.38 -22.60 1.12
CA ARG A 321 21.42 -23.71 1.15
C ARG A 321 21.51 -24.55 2.43
N ASN A 322 22.68 -24.68 3.04
CA ASN A 322 22.86 -25.41 4.31
C ASN A 322 22.29 -24.59 5.46
N GLY A 323 22.48 -23.28 5.43
CA GLY A 323 21.89 -22.34 6.39
C GLY A 323 20.36 -22.43 6.42
N LEU A 324 19.72 -22.57 5.26
CA LEU A 324 18.26 -22.80 5.18
C LEU A 324 17.85 -24.05 5.98
N LEU A 325 18.59 -25.14 5.89
CA LEU A 325 18.27 -26.37 6.64
C LEU A 325 18.44 -26.22 8.14
N THR A 326 19.28 -25.28 8.59
CA THR A 326 19.40 -24.93 9.99
C THR A 326 18.15 -24.21 10.52
N GLU A 327 17.49 -23.43 9.64
CA GLU A 327 16.22 -22.78 9.99
C GLU A 327 15.07 -23.80 10.03
N TYR A 328 14.98 -24.66 9.03
CA TYR A 328 13.93 -25.67 8.95
C TYR A 328 14.34 -26.84 8.05
N GLU A 329 14.53 -28.03 8.64
CA GLU A 329 14.99 -29.23 7.91
C GLU A 329 13.99 -29.68 6.82
N GLY A 330 12.70 -29.40 6.99
CA GLY A 330 11.63 -29.78 6.04
C GLY A 330 11.78 -29.20 4.65
N TYR A 331 12.62 -28.19 4.45
CA TYR A 331 12.90 -27.65 3.10
C TYR A 331 13.45 -28.69 2.11
N LYS A 332 14.09 -29.75 2.61
CA LYS A 332 14.52 -30.90 1.78
C LYS A 332 13.37 -31.58 1.01
N MET A 333 12.14 -31.42 1.48
CA MET A 333 10.96 -32.00 0.81
C MET A 333 10.53 -31.22 -0.42
N ILE A 334 10.97 -29.98 -0.59
CA ILE A 334 10.63 -29.13 -1.74
C ILE A 334 11.50 -29.53 -2.94
N LYS A 335 10.88 -29.78 -4.09
CA LYS A 335 11.59 -30.10 -5.34
C LYS A 335 12.61 -29.01 -5.70
N ALA A 336 12.18 -27.74 -5.68
CA ALA A 336 13.05 -26.59 -5.99
C ALA A 336 14.32 -26.56 -5.12
N TYR A 337 14.20 -26.90 -3.82
CA TYR A 337 15.39 -27.00 -2.96
C TYR A 337 16.33 -28.11 -3.42
N ARG A 338 15.81 -29.31 -3.71
CA ARG A 338 16.64 -30.46 -4.15
C ARG A 338 17.34 -30.21 -5.47
N GLU A 339 16.67 -29.52 -6.40
CA GLU A 339 17.19 -29.24 -7.74
C GLU A 339 18.05 -27.96 -7.80
N GLY A 340 18.13 -27.21 -6.73
CA GLY A 340 18.92 -25.98 -6.66
C GLY A 340 18.23 -24.75 -7.30
N HIS A 341 16.93 -24.82 -7.53
CA HIS A 341 16.12 -23.73 -8.08
C HIS A 341 15.58 -22.81 -6.97
N VAL A 342 16.48 -22.31 -6.14
CA VAL A 342 16.16 -21.39 -5.05
C VAL A 342 16.68 -20.00 -5.39
N LEU A 343 15.77 -19.04 -5.44
CA LEU A 343 16.04 -17.64 -5.76
C LEU A 343 16.00 -16.80 -4.47
N GLU A 344 17.08 -16.08 -4.22
CA GLU A 344 17.23 -15.19 -3.09
C GLU A 344 17.28 -13.73 -3.55
N CYS A 345 16.49 -12.87 -2.94
CA CYS A 345 16.64 -11.41 -3.03
C CYS A 345 17.29 -10.89 -1.74
N VAL A 346 18.45 -10.24 -1.87
CA VAL A 346 19.13 -9.56 -0.76
C VAL A 346 19.05 -8.05 -1.01
N PRO A 347 18.15 -7.33 -0.31
CA PRO A 347 18.04 -5.88 -0.44
C PRO A 347 19.33 -5.18 -0.01
N SER A 348 19.75 -4.20 -0.79
CA SER A 348 20.97 -3.41 -0.54
C SER A 348 20.95 -2.14 -1.38
N ILE A 349 21.94 -1.27 -1.19
CA ILE A 349 22.12 -0.06 -2.04
C ILE A 349 22.24 -0.43 -3.54
N SER A 350 22.85 -1.57 -3.86
CA SER A 350 22.92 -2.05 -5.25
C SER A 350 21.68 -2.85 -5.69
N ASN A 351 20.81 -3.19 -4.77
CA ASN A 351 19.55 -3.90 -5.01
C ASN A 351 18.44 -3.28 -4.17
N PRO A 352 17.93 -2.09 -4.50
CA PRO A 352 16.94 -1.35 -3.72
C PRO A 352 15.52 -1.93 -3.96
N TYR A 353 15.34 -3.20 -3.62
CA TYR A 353 14.12 -3.97 -3.86
C TYR A 353 12.89 -3.31 -3.24
N PHE A 354 12.92 -3.04 -1.93
CA PHE A 354 11.77 -2.47 -1.22
C PHE A 354 11.44 -1.04 -1.65
N GLU A 355 12.44 -0.30 -2.07
CA GLU A 355 12.30 1.07 -2.53
C GLU A 355 11.56 1.12 -3.88
N GLN A 356 11.87 0.20 -4.77
CA GLN A 356 11.45 0.25 -6.17
C GLN A 356 10.12 -0.43 -6.45
N ILE A 357 9.88 -1.62 -5.89
CA ILE A 357 8.79 -2.51 -6.34
C ILE A 357 7.40 -1.90 -6.21
N SER A 358 7.20 -0.93 -5.31
CA SER A 358 5.92 -0.25 -5.11
C SER A 358 5.50 0.58 -6.32
N PHE A 359 6.45 1.28 -6.92
CA PHE A 359 6.20 2.20 -8.04
C PHE A 359 6.79 1.71 -9.37
N ARG A 360 7.60 0.64 -9.33
CA ARG A 360 8.17 -0.04 -10.50
C ARG A 360 7.86 -1.56 -10.49
N PRO A 361 6.57 -1.93 -10.41
CA PRO A 361 6.18 -3.34 -10.51
C PRO A 361 6.52 -3.95 -11.86
N ASP A 362 6.71 -3.14 -12.91
CA ASP A 362 7.20 -3.57 -14.21
C ASP A 362 8.61 -4.19 -14.12
N PHE A 363 9.49 -3.65 -13.28
CA PHE A 363 10.82 -4.22 -13.05
C PHE A 363 10.76 -5.59 -12.39
N LEU A 364 9.93 -5.72 -11.33
CA LEU A 364 9.79 -6.99 -10.63
C LEU A 364 9.13 -8.06 -11.51
N LEU A 365 8.13 -7.67 -12.32
CA LEU A 365 7.49 -8.58 -13.25
C LEU A 365 8.49 -9.08 -14.31
N ALA A 366 9.30 -8.18 -14.85
CA ALA A 366 10.35 -8.54 -15.82
C ALA A 366 11.40 -9.48 -15.22
N ASP A 367 11.82 -9.23 -13.98
CA ASP A 367 12.77 -10.09 -13.27
C ASP A 367 12.19 -11.49 -13.06
N PHE A 368 10.96 -11.60 -12.58
CA PHE A 368 10.27 -12.89 -12.45
C PHE A 368 10.19 -13.66 -13.78
N ILE A 369 9.79 -12.99 -14.86
CA ILE A 369 9.66 -13.63 -16.16
C ILE A 369 11.04 -14.09 -16.68
N SER A 370 12.10 -13.34 -16.41
CA SER A 370 13.46 -13.74 -16.83
C SER A 370 13.91 -15.07 -16.20
N TRP A 371 13.45 -15.37 -14.98
CA TRP A 371 13.71 -16.62 -14.28
C TRP A 371 12.76 -17.73 -14.69
N PHE A 372 11.48 -17.46 -14.80
CA PHE A 372 10.45 -18.46 -14.98
C PHE A 372 10.17 -18.81 -16.45
N HIS A 373 10.49 -17.88 -17.35
CA HIS A 373 10.27 -18.01 -18.80
C HIS A 373 11.48 -17.53 -19.60
N PRO A 374 12.66 -18.17 -19.42
CA PRO A 374 13.89 -17.75 -20.11
C PRO A 374 13.76 -17.77 -21.63
N GLU A 375 12.86 -18.60 -22.20
CA GLU A 375 12.55 -18.66 -23.62
C GLU A 375 11.96 -17.36 -24.19
N LEU A 376 11.42 -16.49 -23.34
CA LEU A 376 10.88 -15.20 -23.76
C LEU A 376 11.94 -14.12 -23.95
N HIS A 377 13.17 -14.37 -23.54
CA HIS A 377 14.32 -13.47 -23.68
C HIS A 377 14.00 -12.02 -23.21
N ILE A 378 13.29 -11.89 -22.08
CA ILE A 378 13.06 -10.58 -21.45
C ILE A 378 14.33 -10.18 -20.71
N LEU A 379 14.81 -8.97 -20.99
CA LEU A 379 15.93 -8.36 -20.26
C LEU A 379 15.37 -7.39 -19.22
N PRO A 380 15.37 -7.75 -17.93
CA PRO A 380 14.86 -6.88 -16.89
C PRO A 380 15.78 -5.68 -16.66
N SER A 381 15.19 -4.51 -16.37
CA SER A 381 15.93 -3.31 -16.00
C SER A 381 16.53 -3.38 -14.59
N ALA A 382 16.02 -4.29 -13.75
CA ALA A 382 16.53 -4.61 -12.43
C ALA A 382 16.52 -6.12 -12.21
N HIS A 383 17.60 -6.63 -11.63
CA HIS A 383 17.73 -8.02 -11.21
C HIS A 383 17.70 -8.08 -9.69
N TYR A 384 16.52 -8.32 -9.14
CA TYR A 384 16.33 -8.38 -7.68
C TYR A 384 16.74 -9.72 -7.10
N TYR A 385 16.43 -10.78 -7.85
CA TYR A 385 16.66 -12.16 -7.43
C TYR A 385 17.92 -12.74 -8.09
N LYS A 386 18.59 -13.61 -7.37
CA LYS A 386 19.74 -14.40 -7.84
C LYS A 386 19.59 -15.85 -7.40
N LEU A 387 20.16 -16.75 -8.16
CA LEU A 387 20.20 -18.17 -7.78
C LEU A 387 21.08 -18.32 -6.53
N MET A 388 20.52 -18.97 -5.50
CA MET A 388 21.23 -19.26 -4.26
C MET A 388 22.32 -20.32 -4.50
N LYS A 389 23.50 -20.09 -3.93
CA LYS A 389 24.64 -21.01 -4.02
C LYS A 389 24.62 -22.11 -2.98
#